data_044a9faeea55f4c412c1d284d2a52ba4
#
_entry.id   044a9faeea55f4c412c1d284d2a52ba4
#
_cell.length_a   1.000
_cell.length_b   1.000
_cell.length_c   1.000
_cell.angle_alpha   90.00
_cell.angle_beta   90.00
_cell.angle_gamma   90.00
#
_symmetry.space_group_name_H-M   'P 1'
#
loop_
_entity.id
_entity.type
_entity.pdbx_description
1 polymer ?
#
loop_
_entity_poly.entity_id
_entity_poly.type
_entity_poly.pdbx_seq_one_letter_code
_entity_poly.pdbx_strand_id
1 'polypeptide(L)'
;MRIALVLAGLLAATAASAAECRQDRAIYADRDGGYELAFEPVGSAAAATSHHFKLKVLASGVVLDGIVMPGDDPVRSNGMVMYNCPEGDVTGEEIAACTVWEGVIYALDGSDAALLPEEGAKAAENLLLAGFGPSLRYSTLWDTGKASVVPWDQFKRKGCAA
;
A
#
# COMPACT_ATOMS: atom_id res chain seq x y z
N MET A 1 63.44 2.65 -33.26
CA MET A 1 62.89 2.06 -32.06
C MET A 1 61.67 2.94 -31.70
N ARG A 2 60.43 2.49 -32.04
CA ARG A 2 59.18 3.25 -31.79
C ARG A 2 58.48 2.61 -30.62
N ILE A 3 58.36 3.34 -29.51
CA ILE A 3 57.65 2.93 -28.30
C ILE A 3 56.19 3.38 -28.45
N ALA A 4 55.27 2.43 -28.56
CA ALA A 4 53.83 2.69 -28.52
C ALA A 4 53.35 2.66 -27.06
N LEU A 5 52.90 3.80 -26.56
CA LEU A 5 52.19 3.89 -25.27
C LEU A 5 50.74 3.45 -25.48
N VAL A 6 50.33 2.37 -24.83
CA VAL A 6 48.93 1.94 -24.72
C VAL A 6 48.34 2.55 -23.47
N LEU A 7 47.45 3.53 -23.64
CA LEU A 7 46.64 4.08 -22.54
C LEU A 7 45.45 3.13 -22.29
N ALA A 8 45.50 2.38 -21.20
CA ALA A 8 44.36 1.61 -20.70
C ALA A 8 43.40 2.54 -19.92
N GLY A 9 42.28 2.92 -20.53
CA GLY A 9 41.23 3.67 -19.86
C GLY A 9 40.44 2.75 -18.93
N LEU A 10 40.51 2.98 -17.61
CA LEU A 10 39.57 2.36 -16.64
C LEU A 10 38.21 3.02 -16.77
N LEU A 11 37.22 2.29 -17.32
CA LEU A 11 35.79 2.66 -17.14
C LEU A 11 35.37 2.28 -15.73
N ALA A 12 35.25 3.27 -14.86
CA ALA A 12 34.57 3.12 -13.57
C ALA A 12 33.07 3.04 -13.83
N ALA A 13 32.49 1.84 -13.80
CA ALA A 13 31.04 1.65 -13.77
C ALA A 13 30.54 2.11 -12.41
N THR A 14 29.93 3.29 -12.34
CA THR A 14 29.16 3.72 -11.18
C THR A 14 27.91 2.86 -11.10
N ALA A 15 27.89 1.88 -10.20
CA ALA A 15 26.68 1.17 -9.83
C ALA A 15 25.72 2.20 -9.21
N ALA A 16 24.70 2.63 -9.94
CA ALA A 16 23.58 3.37 -9.38
C ALA A 16 22.93 2.45 -8.36
N SER A 17 23.13 2.71 -7.07
CA SER A 17 22.37 2.07 -6.00
C SER A 17 20.90 2.41 -6.23
N ALA A 18 20.11 1.43 -6.62
CA ALA A 18 18.67 1.60 -6.68
C ALA A 18 18.20 2.03 -5.28
N ALA A 19 17.65 3.24 -5.16
CA ALA A 19 17.15 3.74 -3.90
C ALA A 19 16.17 2.72 -3.31
N GLU A 20 16.38 2.36 -2.03
CA GLU A 20 15.52 1.38 -1.36
C GLU A 20 14.08 1.92 -1.32
N CYS A 21 13.12 1.07 -1.72
CA CYS A 21 11.71 1.45 -1.74
C CYS A 21 11.21 1.67 -0.30
N ARG A 22 10.73 2.88 -0.01
CA ARG A 22 10.15 3.24 1.28
C ARG A 22 8.67 2.84 1.33
N GLN A 23 8.15 2.58 2.55
CA GLN A 23 6.77 2.17 2.74
C GLN A 23 5.77 3.21 2.20
N ASP A 24 6.03 4.49 2.39
CA ASP A 24 5.18 5.61 1.92
C ASP A 24 5.16 5.80 0.39
N ARG A 25 5.91 5.01 -0.36
CA ARG A 25 6.00 5.04 -1.83
C ARG A 25 5.74 3.67 -2.45
N ALA A 26 5.50 2.66 -1.62
CA ALA A 26 5.38 1.29 -2.08
C ALA A 26 4.06 1.04 -2.80
N ILE A 27 4.13 0.29 -3.89
CA ILE A 27 2.97 -0.12 -4.69
C ILE A 27 2.87 -1.64 -4.62
N TYR A 28 1.68 -2.12 -4.30
CA TYR A 28 1.36 -3.53 -4.15
C TYR A 28 0.25 -3.93 -5.12
N ALA A 29 0.21 -5.20 -5.46
CA ALA A 29 -0.90 -5.80 -6.21
C ALA A 29 -1.39 -7.05 -5.49
N ASP A 30 -2.68 -7.34 -5.61
CA ASP A 30 -3.24 -8.61 -5.18
C ASP A 30 -2.73 -9.75 -6.08
N ARG A 31 -2.88 -10.98 -5.63
CA ARG A 31 -2.35 -12.17 -6.32
C ARG A 31 -2.81 -12.29 -7.78
N ASP A 32 -4.05 -11.95 -8.04
CA ASP A 32 -4.67 -12.13 -9.35
C ASP A 32 -4.59 -10.86 -10.22
N GLY A 33 -4.00 -9.78 -9.69
CA GLY A 33 -3.75 -8.53 -10.41
C GLY A 33 -5.01 -7.73 -10.73
N GLY A 34 -6.07 -7.91 -9.96
CA GLY A 34 -7.31 -7.13 -10.09
C GLY A 34 -7.30 -5.81 -9.32
N TYR A 35 -6.41 -5.71 -8.34
CA TYR A 35 -6.33 -4.59 -7.42
C TYR A 35 -4.90 -4.09 -7.24
N GLU A 36 -4.75 -2.78 -7.09
CA GLU A 36 -3.50 -2.12 -6.81
C GLU A 36 -3.64 -1.25 -5.58
N LEU A 37 -2.75 -1.41 -4.62
CA LEU A 37 -2.64 -0.60 -3.42
C LEU A 37 -1.36 0.22 -3.49
N ALA A 38 -1.46 1.54 -3.47
CA ALA A 38 -0.34 2.46 -3.55
C ALA A 38 -0.30 3.35 -2.30
N PHE A 39 0.78 3.27 -1.53
CA PHE A 39 0.99 4.16 -0.40
C PHE A 39 1.35 5.57 -0.87
N GLU A 40 0.90 6.54 -0.09
CA GLU A 40 1.16 7.97 -0.28
C GLU A 40 1.66 8.56 1.05
N PRO A 41 2.60 9.53 1.03
CA PRO A 41 3.03 10.20 2.25
C PRO A 41 1.87 10.88 2.97
N VAL A 42 1.80 10.75 4.30
CA VAL A 42 0.78 11.42 5.12
C VAL A 42 0.93 12.94 5.09
N GLY A 43 2.17 13.44 4.92
CA GLY A 43 2.45 14.85 4.74
C GLY A 43 2.39 15.69 6.02
N SER A 44 1.98 15.14 7.16
CA SER A 44 1.92 15.85 8.43
C SER A 44 2.29 14.93 9.60
N ALA A 45 3.30 15.32 10.37
CA ALA A 45 3.69 14.61 11.59
C ALA A 45 2.65 14.72 12.73
N ALA A 46 1.66 15.60 12.59
CA ALA A 46 0.58 15.78 13.56
C ALA A 46 -0.68 14.98 13.19
N ALA A 47 -0.66 14.22 12.08
CA ALA A 47 -1.81 13.40 11.70
C ALA A 47 -2.03 12.25 12.70
N ALA A 48 -3.29 11.92 12.95
CA ALA A 48 -3.67 10.75 13.74
C ALA A 48 -3.42 9.43 13.00
N THR A 49 -3.22 9.50 11.70
CA THR A 49 -2.95 8.37 10.81
C THR A 49 -1.45 8.16 10.64
N SER A 50 -0.99 6.92 10.63
CA SER A 50 0.40 6.57 10.37
C SER A 50 0.72 6.38 8.89
N HIS A 51 -0.28 6.02 8.09
CA HIS A 51 -0.14 5.84 6.64
C HIS A 51 -1.41 6.23 5.91
N HIS A 52 -1.23 6.68 4.66
CA HIS A 52 -2.29 6.82 3.65
C HIS A 52 -1.99 5.91 2.47
N PHE A 53 -3.02 5.42 1.82
CA PHE A 53 -2.90 4.67 0.57
C PHE A 53 -4.16 4.81 -0.29
N LYS A 54 -4.00 4.59 -1.58
CA LYS A 54 -5.10 4.44 -2.53
C LYS A 54 -5.20 2.97 -2.91
N LEU A 55 -6.42 2.44 -2.97
CA LEU A 55 -6.69 1.11 -3.46
C LEU A 55 -7.53 1.22 -4.73
N LYS A 56 -6.97 0.79 -5.85
CA LYS A 56 -7.59 0.89 -7.17
C LYS A 56 -8.14 -0.45 -7.62
N VAL A 57 -9.40 -0.48 -8.03
CA VAL A 57 -10.02 -1.60 -8.76
C VAL A 57 -9.65 -1.46 -10.22
N LEU A 58 -8.77 -2.31 -10.74
CA LEU A 58 -8.20 -2.10 -12.08
C LEU A 58 -9.23 -2.25 -13.20
N ALA A 59 -10.20 -3.13 -13.05
CA ALA A 59 -11.23 -3.38 -14.07
C ALA A 59 -12.18 -2.19 -14.27
N SER A 60 -12.55 -1.48 -13.20
CA SER A 60 -13.47 -0.33 -13.25
C SER A 60 -12.80 1.02 -13.17
N GLY A 61 -11.53 1.06 -12.73
CA GLY A 61 -10.81 2.30 -12.45
C GLY A 61 -11.25 3.02 -11.17
N VAL A 62 -12.15 2.42 -10.39
CA VAL A 62 -12.58 2.96 -9.09
C VAL A 62 -11.39 3.01 -8.14
N VAL A 63 -11.27 4.12 -7.40
CA VAL A 63 -10.24 4.34 -6.38
C VAL A 63 -10.93 4.49 -5.03
N LEU A 64 -10.42 3.76 -4.05
CA LEU A 64 -10.83 3.81 -2.66
C LEU A 64 -9.74 4.49 -1.84
N ASP A 65 -10.15 5.22 -0.81
CA ASP A 65 -9.24 5.85 0.15
C ASP A 65 -8.90 4.89 1.27
N GLY A 66 -7.62 4.78 1.60
CA GLY A 66 -7.13 3.95 2.68
C GLY A 66 -6.33 4.76 3.70
N ILE A 67 -6.56 4.48 4.97
CA ILE A 67 -5.78 5.02 6.08
C ILE A 67 -5.34 3.91 7.02
N VAL A 68 -4.27 4.17 7.76
CA VAL A 68 -3.82 3.30 8.86
C VAL A 68 -3.72 4.15 10.12
N MET A 69 -4.33 3.68 11.17
CA MET A 69 -4.25 4.27 12.51
C MET A 69 -3.47 3.31 13.43
N PRO A 70 -2.43 3.78 14.12
CA PRO A 70 -1.75 2.96 15.12
C PRO A 70 -2.69 2.69 16.29
N GLY A 71 -2.76 1.44 16.72
CA GLY A 71 -3.39 1.06 17.99
C GLY A 71 -2.34 0.93 19.08
N ASP A 72 -2.67 1.26 20.31
CA ASP A 72 -1.74 1.28 21.44
C ASP A 72 -1.79 0.00 22.29
N ASP A 73 -2.96 -0.53 22.55
CA ASP A 73 -3.15 -1.71 23.41
C ASP A 73 -4.25 -2.65 22.88
N PRO A 74 -3.87 -3.71 22.18
CA PRO A 74 -2.51 -4.06 21.71
C PRO A 74 -2.06 -3.21 20.53
N VAL A 75 -0.75 -3.05 20.38
CA VAL A 75 -0.16 -2.36 19.23
C VAL A 75 -0.54 -3.09 17.94
N ARG A 76 -1.22 -2.39 17.03
CA ARG A 76 -1.65 -2.90 15.72
C ARG A 76 -1.68 -1.78 14.69
N SER A 77 -1.50 -2.16 13.42
CA SER A 77 -1.68 -1.26 12.26
C SER A 77 -3.14 -1.39 11.79
N ASN A 78 -4.05 -0.63 12.42
CA ASN A 78 -5.48 -0.69 12.10
C ASN A 78 -5.77 0.05 10.80
N GLY A 79 -6.09 -0.69 9.76
CA GLY A 79 -6.42 -0.18 8.44
C GLY A 79 -7.91 0.03 8.25
N MET A 80 -8.26 1.04 7.46
CA MET A 80 -9.61 1.31 7.01
C MET A 80 -9.56 1.63 5.51
N VAL A 81 -10.47 1.05 4.74
CA VAL A 81 -10.68 1.33 3.33
C VAL A 81 -12.08 1.88 3.13
N MET A 82 -12.17 3.05 2.52
CA MET A 82 -13.40 3.82 2.39
C MET A 82 -13.66 4.17 0.93
N TYR A 83 -14.93 4.35 0.59
CA TYR A 83 -15.34 4.77 -0.74
C TYR A 83 -16.38 5.88 -0.68
N ASN A 84 -16.06 7.01 -1.32
CA ASN A 84 -16.98 8.14 -1.51
C ASN A 84 -17.59 8.64 -0.19
N CYS A 85 -16.75 8.79 0.85
CA CYS A 85 -17.18 9.37 2.11
C CYS A 85 -17.51 10.85 1.93
N PRO A 86 -18.48 11.39 2.71
CA PRO A 86 -18.75 12.82 2.74
C PRO A 86 -17.52 13.62 3.17
N GLU A 87 -17.40 14.85 2.66
CA GLU A 87 -16.35 15.79 3.08
C GLU A 87 -16.81 16.61 4.30
N GLY A 88 -15.87 17.08 5.11
CA GLY A 88 -16.10 17.94 6.26
C GLY A 88 -16.30 17.20 7.55
N ASP A 89 -17.10 17.77 8.47
CA ASP A 89 -17.44 17.16 9.75
C ASP A 89 -18.41 16.00 9.52
N VAL A 90 -17.88 14.78 9.58
CA VAL A 90 -18.64 13.55 9.39
C VAL A 90 -18.89 12.86 10.73
N THR A 91 -20.06 12.27 10.87
CA THR A 91 -20.43 11.46 12.03
C THR A 91 -19.84 10.04 11.91
N GLY A 92 -19.76 9.33 13.03
CA GLY A 92 -19.33 7.91 13.00
C GLY A 92 -20.24 7.02 12.14
N GLU A 93 -21.54 7.35 12.06
CA GLU A 93 -22.50 6.62 11.22
C GLU A 93 -22.24 6.84 9.72
N GLU A 94 -21.91 8.07 9.32
CA GLU A 94 -21.56 8.40 7.93
C GLU A 94 -20.24 7.73 7.51
N ILE A 95 -19.26 7.70 8.41
CA ILE A 95 -17.99 6.96 8.16
C ILE A 95 -18.29 5.47 8.02
N ALA A 96 -19.07 4.88 8.92
CA ALA A 96 -19.44 3.47 8.83
C ALA A 96 -20.16 3.13 7.52
N ALA A 97 -21.03 4.02 7.04
CA ALA A 97 -21.78 3.84 5.79
C ALA A 97 -20.89 3.85 4.54
N CYS A 98 -19.77 4.56 4.56
CA CYS A 98 -18.80 4.62 3.44
C CYS A 98 -17.59 3.70 3.64
N THR A 99 -17.46 3.00 4.77
CA THR A 99 -16.37 2.05 5.02
C THR A 99 -16.65 0.73 4.29
N VAL A 100 -15.68 0.32 3.48
CA VAL A 100 -15.71 -0.94 2.73
C VAL A 100 -15.06 -2.06 3.52
N TRP A 101 -14.02 -1.74 4.27
CA TRP A 101 -13.27 -2.68 5.09
C TRP A 101 -12.58 -1.97 6.25
N GLU A 102 -12.57 -2.64 7.39
CA GLU A 102 -11.80 -2.27 8.56
C GLU A 102 -11.13 -3.53 9.13
N GLY A 103 -9.85 -3.44 9.45
CA GLY A 103 -9.10 -4.59 9.95
C GLY A 103 -7.62 -4.26 10.18
N VAL A 104 -6.85 -5.27 10.58
CA VAL A 104 -5.41 -5.10 10.80
C VAL A 104 -4.65 -5.38 9.50
N ILE A 105 -3.74 -4.48 9.16
CA ILE A 105 -2.76 -4.68 8.09
C ILE A 105 -1.48 -5.25 8.70
N TYR A 106 -1.09 -6.43 8.27
CA TYR A 106 0.18 -7.05 8.64
C TYR A 106 1.16 -6.98 7.48
N ALA A 107 2.41 -6.65 7.78
CA ALA A 107 3.53 -6.97 6.91
C ALA A 107 3.87 -8.45 7.08
N LEU A 108 4.19 -9.14 5.96
CA LEU A 108 4.66 -10.51 6.00
C LEU A 108 6.14 -10.53 5.61
N ASP A 109 6.97 -11.02 6.53
CA ASP A 109 8.39 -11.28 6.31
C ASP A 109 8.62 -12.79 6.37
N GLY A 110 8.78 -13.40 5.21
CA GLY A 110 8.75 -14.85 5.08
C GLY A 110 7.40 -15.43 5.53
N SER A 111 7.40 -16.20 6.64
CA SER A 111 6.20 -16.78 7.25
C SER A 111 5.64 -15.97 8.43
N ASP A 112 6.37 -14.94 8.88
CA ASP A 112 6.05 -14.20 10.10
C ASP A 112 5.25 -12.95 9.80
N ALA A 113 4.20 -12.73 10.59
CA ALA A 113 3.44 -11.50 10.56
C ALA A 113 4.08 -10.45 11.47
N ALA A 114 4.28 -9.25 10.94
CA ALA A 114 4.85 -8.11 11.64
C ALA A 114 3.92 -6.89 11.53
N LEU A 115 4.21 -5.85 12.29
CA LEU A 115 3.57 -4.54 12.10
C LEU A 115 3.96 -3.96 10.75
N LEU A 116 3.09 -3.11 10.21
CA LEU A 116 3.41 -2.33 9.02
C LEU A 116 4.65 -1.47 9.30
N PRO A 117 5.68 -1.46 8.41
CA PRO A 117 6.83 -0.59 8.58
C PRO A 117 6.43 0.88 8.64
N GLU A 118 7.18 1.71 9.37
CA GLU A 118 6.99 3.16 9.36
C GLU A 118 7.12 3.74 7.94
N GLU A 119 6.48 4.88 7.66
CA GLU A 119 6.47 5.53 6.34
C GLU A 119 7.84 5.60 5.67
N GLY A 120 8.84 6.06 6.42
CA GLY A 120 10.21 6.25 5.94
C GLY A 120 11.05 4.99 5.88
N ALA A 121 10.59 3.88 6.46
CA ALA A 121 11.32 2.63 6.52
C ALA A 121 11.22 1.85 5.19
N LYS A 122 12.06 0.84 5.06
CA LYS A 122 12.01 -0.09 3.94
C LYS A 122 10.64 -0.75 3.83
N ALA A 123 10.06 -0.70 2.63
CA ALA A 123 8.77 -1.29 2.35
C ALA A 123 8.75 -2.82 2.54
N ALA A 124 7.69 -3.32 3.16
CA ALA A 124 7.43 -4.74 3.25
C ALA A 124 7.33 -5.39 1.86
N GLU A 125 7.72 -6.66 1.76
CA GLU A 125 7.56 -7.41 0.50
C GLU A 125 6.11 -7.84 0.25
N ASN A 126 5.39 -8.17 1.32
CA ASN A 126 3.99 -8.57 1.25
C ASN A 126 3.20 -7.92 2.39
N LEU A 127 1.92 -7.67 2.11
CA LEU A 127 0.94 -7.21 3.09
C LEU A 127 -0.21 -8.22 3.17
N LEU A 128 -0.81 -8.33 4.35
CA LEU A 128 -2.04 -9.08 4.57
C LEU A 128 -3.10 -8.13 5.12
N LEU A 129 -4.16 -7.92 4.36
CA LEU A 129 -5.36 -7.19 4.74
C LEU A 129 -6.43 -8.22 5.11
N ALA A 130 -6.39 -8.72 6.34
CA ALA A 130 -7.22 -9.85 6.75
C ALA A 130 -8.72 -9.56 6.60
N GLY A 131 -9.42 -10.41 5.84
CA GLY A 131 -10.85 -10.28 5.59
C GLY A 131 -11.24 -9.22 4.56
N PHE A 132 -10.28 -8.62 3.84
CA PHE A 132 -10.57 -7.60 2.83
C PHE A 132 -11.44 -8.15 1.68
N GLY A 133 -11.09 -9.30 1.13
CA GLY A 133 -11.84 -9.92 0.06
C GLY A 133 -13.31 -10.17 0.40
N PRO A 134 -13.63 -10.84 1.51
CA PRO A 134 -15.00 -11.00 1.98
C PRO A 134 -15.73 -9.67 2.21
N SER A 135 -15.10 -8.69 2.84
CA SER A 135 -15.72 -7.38 3.09
C SER A 135 -16.08 -6.66 1.80
N LEU A 136 -15.18 -6.66 0.81
CA LEU A 136 -15.45 -6.08 -0.50
C LEU A 136 -16.61 -6.80 -1.21
N ARG A 137 -16.71 -8.13 -1.09
CA ARG A 137 -17.78 -8.94 -1.67
C ARG A 137 -19.17 -8.54 -1.16
N TYR A 138 -19.26 -8.09 0.09
CA TYR A 138 -20.51 -7.67 0.71
C TYR A 138 -20.68 -6.14 0.77
N SER A 139 -19.86 -5.38 0.05
CA SER A 139 -19.93 -3.93 0.00
C SER A 139 -20.84 -3.43 -1.14
N THR A 140 -21.23 -2.16 -1.04
CA THR A 140 -21.98 -1.45 -2.09
C THR A 140 -21.22 -1.36 -3.42
N LEU A 141 -19.88 -1.48 -3.40
CA LEU A 141 -19.08 -1.54 -4.63
C LEU A 141 -19.38 -2.80 -5.44
N TRP A 142 -19.61 -3.92 -4.78
CA TRP A 142 -20.00 -5.16 -5.42
C TRP A 142 -21.42 -5.08 -5.99
N ASP A 143 -22.35 -4.60 -5.19
CA ASP A 143 -23.77 -4.50 -5.56
C ASP A 143 -23.97 -3.56 -6.75
N THR A 144 -23.12 -2.54 -6.88
CA THR A 144 -23.17 -1.58 -8.00
C THR A 144 -22.30 -1.97 -9.20
N GLY A 145 -21.68 -3.14 -9.18
CA GLY A 145 -20.82 -3.65 -10.24
C GLY A 145 -19.49 -2.92 -10.42
N LYS A 146 -19.09 -2.11 -9.43
CA LYS A 146 -17.79 -1.38 -9.43
C LYS A 146 -16.63 -2.30 -9.06
N ALA A 147 -16.90 -3.40 -8.35
CA ALA A 147 -16.01 -4.51 -8.13
C ALA A 147 -16.73 -5.81 -8.54
N SER A 148 -16.05 -6.70 -9.25
CA SER A 148 -16.63 -7.95 -9.78
C SER A 148 -15.75 -9.18 -9.52
N VAL A 149 -14.56 -8.98 -8.98
CA VAL A 149 -13.63 -10.05 -8.61
C VAL A 149 -13.28 -9.87 -7.13
N VAL A 150 -13.38 -10.93 -6.33
CA VAL A 150 -12.98 -10.91 -4.93
C VAL A 150 -11.45 -10.99 -4.87
N PRO A 151 -10.75 -9.98 -4.32
CA PRO A 151 -9.31 -10.05 -4.17
C PRO A 151 -8.91 -11.08 -3.13
N TRP A 152 -7.67 -11.58 -3.22
CA TRP A 152 -7.02 -12.21 -2.11
C TRP A 152 -6.63 -11.16 -1.06
N ASP A 153 -6.63 -11.55 0.20
CA ASP A 153 -6.25 -10.66 1.30
C ASP A 153 -4.74 -10.31 1.29
N GLN A 154 -3.94 -11.07 0.52
CA GLN A 154 -2.51 -10.84 0.39
C GLN A 154 -2.19 -9.97 -0.82
N PHE A 155 -1.37 -8.96 -0.59
CA PHE A 155 -0.84 -8.04 -1.58
C PHE A 155 0.68 -8.14 -1.63
N LYS A 156 1.25 -8.29 -2.82
CA LYS A 156 2.68 -8.37 -3.05
C LYS A 156 3.22 -7.06 -3.62
N ARG A 157 4.35 -6.59 -3.11
CA ARG A 157 5.00 -5.40 -3.63
C ARG A 157 5.41 -5.60 -5.09
N LYS A 158 4.98 -4.71 -5.96
CA LYS A 158 5.29 -4.72 -7.39
C LYS A 158 6.21 -3.58 -7.82
N GLY A 159 6.33 -2.53 -7.02
CA GLY A 159 7.13 -1.36 -7.34
C GLY A 159 7.12 -0.29 -6.26
N CYS A 160 7.64 0.86 -6.65
CA CYS A 160 7.75 2.05 -5.85
C CYS A 160 7.44 3.28 -6.72
N ALA A 161 6.65 4.21 -6.21
CA ALA A 161 6.44 5.50 -6.86
C ALA A 161 7.74 6.32 -6.85
N ALA A 162 7.93 7.11 -7.89
CA ALA A 162 9.09 7.99 -8.04
C ALA A 162 9.05 9.16 -7.04
#